data_75c96c85bcb5d5b76a7e41887ae43632
#
_entry.id   75c96c85bcb5d5b76a7e41887ae43632
#
_cell.length_a   1.000
_cell.length_b   1.000
_cell.length_c   1.000
_cell.angle_alpha   90.00
_cell.angle_beta   90.00
_cell.angle_gamma   90.00
#
_symmetry.space_group_name_H-M   'P 1'
#
loop_
_entity.id
_entity.type
_entity.pdbx_description
1 polymer ?
#
loop_
_entity_poly.entity_id
_entity_poly.type
_entity_poly.pdbx_seq_one_letter_code
_entity_poly.pdbx_strand_id
1 'polypeptide(L)'
;MTLTLGEFIKILEVTGYPVAYSHFTATPGNPVPAPPYICFLVDGSANLMADNKVYHKINDVNIELYTTKKDVVAEAKLEQVLDDHEIPYDSYGTFIESENMYQKFYETRLI
;
A
#
# COMPACT_ATOMS: atom_id res chain seq x y z
N MET A 1 -1.72 -8.45 15.93
CA MET A 1 -0.29 -8.14 15.75
C MET A 1 -0.14 -6.68 15.38
N THR A 2 0.76 -5.97 16.04
CA THR A 2 1.03 -4.55 15.75
C THR A 2 2.26 -4.45 14.84
N LEU A 3 2.11 -3.79 13.70
CA LEU A 3 3.20 -3.58 12.76
C LEU A 3 3.61 -2.11 12.76
N THR A 4 4.91 -1.85 12.75
CA THR A 4 5.42 -0.50 12.50
C THR A 4 5.39 -0.23 11.01
N LEU A 5 5.44 1.04 10.61
CA LEU A 5 5.51 1.40 9.20
C LEU A 5 6.79 0.84 8.55
N GLY A 6 7.90 0.82 9.29
CA GLY A 6 9.14 0.23 8.78
C GLY A 6 9.02 -1.25 8.51
N GLU A 7 8.35 -1.99 9.37
CA GLU A 7 8.07 -3.41 9.15
C GLU A 7 7.13 -3.60 7.96
N PHE A 8 6.14 -2.74 7.81
CA PHE A 8 5.18 -2.81 6.71
C PHE A 8 5.86 -2.57 5.35
N ILE A 9 6.79 -1.61 5.29
CA ILE A 9 7.59 -1.36 4.08
C ILE A 9 8.34 -2.64 3.68
N LYS A 10 8.99 -3.30 4.63
CA LYS A 10 9.74 -4.53 4.36
C LYS A 10 8.84 -5.63 3.82
N ILE A 11 7.62 -5.73 4.33
CA ILE A 11 6.65 -6.70 3.83
C ILE A 11 6.30 -6.39 2.36
N LEU A 12 6.01 -5.14 2.04
CA LEU A 12 5.68 -4.74 0.67
C LEU A 12 6.87 -4.95 -0.28
N GLU A 13 8.09 -4.74 0.19
CA GLU A 13 9.30 -4.92 -0.61
C GLU A 13 9.54 -6.37 -1.00
N VAL A 14 8.91 -7.34 -0.34
CA VAL A 14 9.00 -8.76 -0.72
C VAL A 14 8.48 -8.99 -2.14
N THR A 15 7.60 -8.13 -2.64
CA THR A 15 7.11 -8.21 -4.02
C THR A 15 8.23 -8.02 -5.05
N GLY A 16 9.32 -7.36 -4.67
CA GLY A 16 10.39 -6.98 -5.58
C GLY A 16 10.15 -5.65 -6.29
N TYR A 17 9.01 -5.02 -6.07
CA TYR A 17 8.69 -3.73 -6.67
C TYR A 17 9.16 -2.57 -5.79
N PRO A 18 9.50 -1.40 -6.37
CA PRO A 18 9.82 -0.20 -5.59
C PRO A 18 8.65 0.21 -4.70
N VAL A 19 8.92 0.62 -3.47
CA VAL A 19 7.92 1.00 -2.48
C VAL A 19 8.25 2.38 -1.92
N ALA A 20 7.25 3.27 -1.84
CA ALA A 20 7.41 4.58 -1.22
C ALA A 20 6.20 4.94 -0.37
N TYR A 21 6.41 5.76 0.65
CA TYR A 21 5.31 6.33 1.42
C TYR A 21 4.71 7.50 0.65
N SER A 22 3.40 7.46 0.44
CA SER A 22 2.60 8.45 -0.27
C SER A 22 2.90 8.53 -1.77
N HIS A 23 4.12 8.82 -2.17
CA HIS A 23 4.48 8.97 -3.59
C HIS A 23 5.99 8.94 -3.79
N PHE A 24 6.40 8.72 -5.03
CA PHE A 24 7.78 8.88 -5.44
C PHE A 24 8.00 10.31 -5.91
N THR A 25 9.15 10.89 -5.54
CA THR A 25 9.55 12.22 -5.98
C THR A 25 10.77 12.10 -6.89
N ALA A 26 10.67 12.64 -8.11
CA ALA A 26 11.80 12.68 -9.03
C ALA A 26 12.80 13.72 -8.54
N THR A 27 14.09 13.34 -8.49
CA THR A 27 15.20 14.24 -8.19
C THR A 27 16.26 14.08 -9.27
N PRO A 28 17.20 15.04 -9.41
CA PRO A 28 18.30 14.89 -10.37
C PRO A 28 19.05 13.57 -10.13
N GLY A 29 19.13 12.73 -11.17
CA GLY A 29 19.77 11.42 -11.08
C GLY A 29 18.91 10.30 -10.50
N ASN A 30 17.70 10.61 -9.98
CA ASN A 30 16.79 9.63 -9.41
C ASN A 30 15.38 9.87 -9.93
N PRO A 31 15.05 9.43 -11.15
CA PRO A 31 13.70 9.57 -11.69
C PRO A 31 12.71 8.66 -10.96
N VAL A 32 11.43 8.95 -11.10
CA VAL A 32 10.37 8.06 -10.62
C VAL A 32 10.54 6.70 -11.32
N PRO A 33 10.51 5.59 -10.56
CA PRO A 33 10.69 4.27 -11.18
C PRO A 33 9.58 3.95 -12.18
N ALA A 34 9.90 3.09 -13.15
CA ALA A 34 8.90 2.60 -14.08
C ALA A 34 7.94 1.64 -13.36
N PRO A 35 6.65 1.62 -13.74
CA PRO A 35 5.72 0.63 -13.19
C PRO A 35 6.15 -0.80 -13.52
N PRO A 36 5.86 -1.81 -12.66
CA PRO A 36 5.04 -1.69 -11.44
C PRO A 36 5.78 -1.06 -10.27
N TYR A 37 5.10 -0.25 -9.49
CA TYR A 37 5.61 0.22 -8.21
C TYR A 37 4.46 0.39 -7.21
N ILE A 38 4.81 0.49 -5.93
CA ILE A 38 3.84 0.52 -4.84
C ILE A 38 4.03 1.80 -4.03
N CYS A 39 2.93 2.49 -3.75
CA CYS A 39 2.89 3.56 -2.78
C CYS A 39 1.90 3.18 -1.68
N PHE A 40 2.12 3.65 -0.47
CA PHE A 40 1.17 3.42 0.61
C PHE A 40 1.11 4.65 1.52
N LEU A 41 -0.03 4.81 2.19
CA LEU A 41 -0.19 5.91 3.15
C LEU A 41 -1.16 5.52 4.25
N VAL A 42 -0.96 6.14 5.41
CA VAL A 42 -1.92 6.06 6.51
C VAL A 42 -2.88 7.22 6.31
N ASP A 43 -4.12 6.92 5.94
CA ASP A 43 -5.11 7.94 5.60
C ASP A 43 -6.20 8.11 6.64
N GLY A 44 -6.10 7.41 7.76
CA GLY A 44 -7.06 7.53 8.83
C GLY A 44 -6.78 6.55 9.95
N SER A 45 -7.70 6.51 10.90
CA SER A 45 -7.64 5.57 12.00
C SER A 45 -9.05 5.11 12.39
N ALA A 46 -9.12 3.90 12.93
CA ALA A 46 -10.35 3.32 13.47
C ALA A 46 -10.07 2.88 14.91
N ASN A 47 -9.61 3.83 15.73
CA ASN A 47 -9.17 3.56 17.08
C ASN A 47 -10.31 3.08 17.98
N LEU A 48 -10.01 2.12 18.84
CA LEU A 48 -10.91 1.72 19.92
C LEU A 48 -10.77 2.71 21.07
N MET A 49 -11.90 3.23 21.53
CA MET A 49 -11.95 4.21 22.62
C MET A 49 -12.50 3.57 23.89
N ALA A 50 -11.91 3.91 25.03
CA ALA A 50 -12.39 3.51 26.34
C ALA A 50 -12.02 4.60 27.35
N ASP A 51 -12.98 4.98 28.22
CA ASP A 51 -12.77 5.97 29.28
C ASP A 51 -12.16 7.29 28.76
N ASN A 52 -12.68 7.77 27.61
CA ASN A 52 -12.21 8.99 26.95
C ASN A 52 -10.74 8.96 26.49
N LYS A 53 -10.20 7.75 26.31
CA LYS A 53 -8.83 7.56 25.82
C LYS A 53 -8.83 6.59 24.63
N VAL A 54 -7.82 6.71 23.78
CA VAL A 54 -7.58 5.70 22.76
C VAL A 54 -7.06 4.45 23.46
N TYR A 55 -7.91 3.44 23.54
CA TYR A 55 -7.57 2.16 24.17
C TYR A 55 -6.65 1.33 23.26
N HIS A 56 -6.95 1.32 21.98
CA HIS A 56 -6.19 0.58 20.99
C HIS A 56 -6.10 1.38 19.70
N LYS A 57 -4.89 1.59 19.22
CA LYS A 57 -4.66 2.37 17.99
C LYS A 57 -4.73 1.46 16.78
N ILE A 58 -5.59 1.79 15.84
CA ILE A 58 -5.76 1.07 14.58
C ILE A 58 -5.60 2.07 13.45
N ASN A 59 -4.62 1.85 12.58
CA ASN A 59 -4.36 2.72 11.44
C ASN A 59 -4.99 2.15 10.17
N ASP A 60 -5.77 2.98 9.49
CA ASP A 60 -6.25 2.66 8.16
C ASP A 60 -5.13 2.97 7.17
N VAL A 61 -4.75 1.98 6.39
CA VAL A 61 -3.66 2.09 5.42
C VAL A 61 -4.19 1.82 4.04
N ASN A 62 -3.83 2.68 3.10
CA ASN A 62 -4.17 2.53 1.69
C ASN A 62 -2.90 2.18 0.92
N ILE A 63 -2.93 1.05 0.23
CA ILE A 63 -1.82 0.60 -0.61
C ILE A 63 -2.22 0.81 -2.07
N GLU A 64 -1.35 1.43 -2.85
CA GLU A 64 -1.62 1.73 -4.25
C GLU A 64 -0.58 1.02 -5.12
N LEU A 65 -1.04 0.08 -5.94
CA LEU A 65 -0.18 -0.59 -6.92
C LEU A 65 -0.40 0.07 -8.28
N TYR A 66 0.65 0.63 -8.84
CA TYR A 66 0.62 1.28 -10.14
C TYR A 66 1.22 0.37 -11.20
N THR A 67 0.48 0.15 -12.28
CA THR A 67 0.93 -0.65 -13.42
C THR A 67 0.61 0.09 -14.72
N THR A 68 1.30 -0.27 -15.80
CA THR A 68 1.07 0.37 -17.11
C THR A 68 -0.33 0.07 -17.64
N LYS A 69 -0.81 -1.14 -17.34
CA LYS A 69 -2.15 -1.61 -17.72
C LYS A 69 -2.60 -2.60 -16.65
N LYS A 70 -3.82 -3.10 -16.74
CA LYS A 70 -4.27 -4.17 -15.84
C LYS A 70 -3.25 -5.31 -15.84
N ASP A 71 -2.65 -5.58 -14.68
CA ASP A 71 -1.57 -6.54 -14.53
C ASP A 71 -1.89 -7.52 -13.40
N VAL A 72 -2.48 -8.64 -13.76
CA VAL A 72 -2.91 -9.65 -12.77
C VAL A 72 -1.72 -10.33 -12.10
N VAL A 73 -0.57 -10.38 -12.74
CA VAL A 73 0.64 -10.97 -12.15
C VAL A 73 1.16 -10.08 -11.01
N ALA A 74 1.24 -8.77 -11.25
CA ALA A 74 1.66 -7.81 -10.22
C ALA A 74 0.68 -7.80 -9.06
N GLU A 75 -0.62 -7.79 -9.34
CA GLU A 75 -1.66 -7.84 -8.30
C GLU A 75 -1.55 -9.12 -7.47
N ALA A 76 -1.36 -10.26 -8.11
CA ALA A 76 -1.23 -11.54 -7.42
C ALA A 76 -0.01 -11.58 -6.51
N LYS A 77 1.11 -10.98 -6.91
CA LYS A 77 2.32 -10.91 -6.07
C LYS A 77 2.06 -10.12 -4.79
N LEU A 78 1.43 -8.95 -4.91
CA LEU A 78 1.12 -8.12 -3.76
C LEU A 78 0.10 -8.81 -2.85
N GLU A 79 -0.96 -9.38 -3.43
CA GLU A 79 -2.00 -10.08 -2.67
C GLU A 79 -1.42 -11.27 -1.92
N GLN A 80 -0.52 -12.03 -2.55
CA GLN A 80 0.13 -13.17 -1.91
C GLN A 80 0.97 -12.72 -0.70
N VAL A 81 1.70 -11.61 -0.82
CA VAL A 81 2.49 -11.08 0.29
C VAL A 81 1.59 -10.67 1.45
N LEU A 82 0.46 -10.02 1.17
CA LEU A 82 -0.49 -9.64 2.21
C LEU A 82 -1.11 -10.89 2.87
N ASP A 83 -1.48 -11.89 2.08
CA ASP A 83 -2.05 -13.13 2.59
C ASP A 83 -1.04 -13.91 3.45
N ASP A 84 0.21 -13.97 3.02
CA ASP A 84 1.27 -14.66 3.76
C ASP A 84 1.54 -14.03 5.12
N HIS A 85 1.28 -12.75 5.26
CA HIS A 85 1.46 -12.01 6.52
C HIS A 85 0.14 -11.81 7.27
N GLU A 86 -0.92 -12.50 6.83
CA GLU A 86 -2.25 -12.42 7.47
C GLU A 86 -2.78 -10.99 7.57
N ILE A 87 -2.55 -10.18 6.54
CA ILE A 87 -3.05 -8.82 6.45
C ILE A 87 -4.30 -8.82 5.58
N PRO A 88 -5.50 -8.71 6.16
CA PRO A 88 -6.74 -8.68 5.38
C PRO A 88 -6.87 -7.34 4.64
N TYR A 89 -7.52 -7.36 3.50
CA TYR A 89 -7.68 -6.17 2.67
C TYR A 89 -8.97 -6.24 1.85
N ASP A 90 -9.46 -5.07 1.48
CA ASP A 90 -10.44 -4.90 0.42
C ASP A 90 -9.73 -4.21 -0.75
N SER A 91 -10.15 -4.49 -1.98
CA SER A 91 -9.46 -3.93 -3.13
C SER A 91 -10.42 -3.46 -4.21
N TYR A 92 -9.99 -2.44 -4.94
CA TYR A 92 -10.65 -1.94 -6.13
C TYR A 92 -9.62 -1.28 -7.05
N GLY A 93 -9.97 -1.14 -8.33
CA GLY A 93 -9.02 -0.59 -9.29
C GLY A 93 -9.64 0.46 -10.18
N THR A 94 -8.79 1.32 -10.73
CA THR A 94 -9.19 2.33 -11.70
C THR A 94 -8.06 2.61 -12.69
N PHE A 95 -8.43 3.00 -13.91
CA PHE A 95 -7.47 3.42 -14.93
C PHE A 95 -7.34 4.94 -14.90
N ILE A 96 -6.11 5.44 -14.83
CA ILE A 96 -5.82 6.89 -14.83
C ILE A 96 -5.45 7.28 -16.24
N GLU A 97 -6.42 7.81 -17.00
CA GLU A 97 -6.23 8.17 -18.41
C GLU A 97 -5.13 9.21 -18.61
N SER A 98 -5.09 10.23 -17.77
CA SER A 98 -4.12 11.31 -17.87
C SER A 98 -2.67 10.86 -17.76
N GLU A 99 -2.43 9.73 -17.06
CA GLU A 99 -1.10 9.17 -16.83
C GLU A 99 -0.88 7.87 -17.59
N ASN A 100 -1.90 7.38 -18.26
CA ASN A 100 -1.88 6.09 -18.97
C ASN A 100 -1.39 4.95 -18.07
N MET A 101 -1.92 4.91 -16.83
CA MET A 101 -1.59 3.91 -15.83
C MET A 101 -2.83 3.33 -15.19
N TYR A 102 -2.73 2.08 -14.75
CA TYR A 102 -3.75 1.41 -13.96
C TYR A 102 -3.35 1.46 -12.49
N GLN A 103 -4.29 1.83 -11.62
CA GLN A 103 -4.07 1.92 -10.19
C GLN A 103 -4.99 0.93 -9.47
N LYS A 104 -4.39 0.04 -8.70
CA LYS A 104 -5.13 -0.91 -7.84
C LYS A 104 -4.94 -0.49 -6.41
N PHE A 105 -6.04 -0.29 -5.70
CA PHE A 105 -6.04 0.09 -4.29
C PHE A 105 -6.31 -1.13 -3.42
N TYR A 106 -5.60 -1.20 -2.31
CA TYR A 106 -5.82 -2.18 -1.26
C TYR A 106 -5.99 -1.43 0.05
N GLU A 107 -7.18 -1.52 0.63
CA GLU A 107 -7.47 -0.89 1.91
C GLU A 107 -7.31 -1.92 3.01
N THR A 108 -6.47 -1.61 4.00
CA THR A 108 -6.22 -2.50 5.11
C THR A 108 -6.09 -1.73 6.43
N ARG A 109 -5.97 -2.45 7.52
CA ARG A 109 -5.79 -1.88 8.85
C ARG A 109 -4.63 -2.55 9.54
N LEU A 110 -3.78 -1.74 10.15
CA LEU A 110 -2.67 -2.21 10.98
C LEU A 110 -3.03 -2.02 12.45
N ILE A 111 -3.11 -3.13 13.14
CA ILE A 111 -3.48 -3.18 14.56
C ILE A 111 -2.25 -3.26 15.42
#